data_7b24f5f45fd10247fa883059694b7c60
#
_entry.id   7b24f5f45fd10247fa883059694b7c60
#
_cell.length_a   1.000
_cell.length_b   1.000
_cell.length_c   1.000
_cell.angle_alpha   90.00
_cell.angle_beta   90.00
_cell.angle_gamma   90.00
#
_symmetry.space_group_name_H-M   'P 1'
#
loop_
_entity.id
_entity.type
_entity.pdbx_description
1 polymer ?
#
loop_
_entity_poly.entity_id
_entity_poly.type
_entity_poly.pdbx_seq_one_letter_code
_entity_poly.pdbx_strand_id
1 'polypeptide(L)'
;MDEKKTLLEVKDLKVSFFTPAGEVKAVNGISYTLGYNEVMGIVGESGSGKSVEAYSIIGLLQSPGKVVGGTIEFEGENLLDYDEEKMRQFRGNKASMIFQNPMTCLNPVYTIGNQLVEALLCHDKGYTKEQARKRAIEMLELVGINNAEKRIDQYPHEFSGGMRQRAMIAMALICEPKLLIADEPTTALDVTIQAQILELMKALQKKENTSIIFITHNLGVVAEICDRVSVMYAGHIVEQGPVNDIFYDPQHPYTRGLLASTPRLDEEGKERLVPIEGTPIDLLNPPQGCNFGPRCRDCMKICLREKPPFAELGEGHISACWLHFKEQAGKEDRS
;
A
#
# COMPACT_ATOMS: atom_id res chain seq x y z
N MET A 1 22.81 10.79 -13.28
CA MET A 1 21.88 10.17 -12.32
C MET A 1 21.52 8.82 -12.90
N ASP A 2 21.88 7.73 -12.23
CA ASP A 2 21.48 6.40 -12.69
C ASP A 2 19.95 6.35 -12.71
N GLU A 3 19.37 6.09 -13.89
CA GLU A 3 17.94 5.81 -13.99
C GLU A 3 17.63 4.62 -13.06
N LYS A 4 16.96 4.87 -11.94
CA LYS A 4 16.51 3.78 -11.06
C LYS A 4 15.64 2.87 -11.92
N LYS A 5 16.13 1.66 -12.17
CA LYS A 5 15.43 0.67 -12.97
C LYS A 5 14.05 0.41 -12.35
N THR A 6 12.99 0.54 -13.13
CA THR A 6 11.62 0.33 -12.67
C THR A 6 11.35 -1.16 -12.44
N LEU A 7 10.82 -1.50 -11.27
CA LEU A 7 10.36 -2.85 -10.93
C LEU A 7 8.89 -3.05 -11.28
N LEU A 8 8.05 -2.09 -10.85
CA LEU A 8 6.61 -2.10 -11.07
C LEU A 8 6.18 -0.78 -11.69
N GLU A 9 5.35 -0.82 -12.71
CA GLU A 9 4.73 0.33 -13.32
C GLU A 9 3.22 0.11 -13.44
N VAL A 10 2.44 0.99 -12.82
CA VAL A 10 0.98 1.03 -12.90
C VAL A 10 0.59 2.22 -13.77
N LYS A 11 -0.18 2.00 -14.83
CA LYS A 11 -0.62 3.05 -15.76
C LYS A 11 -2.13 3.05 -15.92
N ASP A 12 -2.75 4.18 -15.62
CA ASP A 12 -4.20 4.45 -15.79
C ASP A 12 -5.08 3.31 -15.26
N LEU A 13 -4.69 2.67 -14.15
CA LEU A 13 -5.38 1.53 -13.58
C LEU A 13 -6.78 1.92 -13.13
N LYS A 14 -7.78 1.17 -13.61
CA LYS A 14 -9.19 1.33 -13.29
C LYS A 14 -9.76 0.02 -12.78
N VAL A 15 -10.41 0.07 -11.62
CA VAL A 15 -11.05 -1.09 -10.99
C VAL A 15 -12.45 -0.72 -10.56
N SER A 16 -13.42 -1.50 -11.01
CA SER A 16 -14.84 -1.31 -10.69
C SER A 16 -15.45 -2.55 -10.06
N PHE A 17 -16.37 -2.33 -9.12
CA PHE A 17 -17.24 -3.37 -8.57
C PHE A 17 -18.64 -3.23 -9.14
N PHE A 18 -19.13 -4.27 -9.80
CA PHE A 18 -20.46 -4.30 -10.42
C PHE A 18 -21.49 -4.88 -9.44
N THR A 19 -22.11 -4.00 -8.67
CA THR A 19 -23.10 -4.37 -7.66
C THR A 19 -24.53 -4.25 -8.20
N PRO A 20 -25.54 -4.85 -7.54
CA PRO A 20 -26.94 -4.62 -7.90
C PRO A 20 -27.38 -3.15 -7.87
N ALA A 21 -26.71 -2.31 -7.06
CA ALA A 21 -26.98 -0.88 -6.96
C ALA A 21 -26.32 -0.05 -8.08
N GLY A 22 -25.35 -0.63 -8.80
CA GLY A 22 -24.62 0.03 -9.87
C GLY A 22 -23.12 -0.25 -9.84
N GLU A 23 -22.38 0.47 -10.68
CA GLU A 23 -20.92 0.39 -10.78
C GLU A 23 -20.25 1.29 -9.74
N VAL A 24 -19.44 0.70 -8.87
CA VAL A 24 -18.61 1.41 -7.89
C VAL A 24 -17.18 1.48 -8.42
N LYS A 25 -16.70 2.67 -8.79
CA LYS A 25 -15.36 2.91 -9.33
C LYS A 25 -14.34 3.05 -8.20
N ALA A 26 -13.89 1.91 -7.67
CA ALA A 26 -13.02 1.87 -6.50
C ALA A 26 -11.60 2.39 -6.76
N VAL A 27 -11.08 2.19 -7.98
CA VAL A 27 -9.83 2.79 -8.48
C VAL A 27 -10.14 3.36 -9.86
N ASN A 28 -9.72 4.62 -10.12
CA ASN A 28 -10.16 5.32 -11.31
C ASN A 28 -9.04 6.16 -11.93
N GLY A 29 -8.12 5.49 -12.61
CA GLY A 29 -7.05 6.10 -13.39
C GLY A 29 -5.83 6.47 -12.55
N ILE A 30 -5.35 5.57 -11.68
CA ILE A 30 -4.12 5.77 -10.95
C ILE A 30 -2.90 5.38 -11.78
N SER A 31 -1.81 6.14 -11.63
CA SER A 31 -0.54 5.86 -12.29
C SER A 31 0.62 6.16 -11.36
N TYR A 32 1.55 5.23 -11.25
CA TYR A 32 2.79 5.40 -10.49
C TYR A 32 3.83 4.36 -10.90
N THR A 33 5.07 4.58 -10.49
CA THR A 33 6.18 3.64 -10.66
C THR A 33 6.81 3.32 -9.31
N LEU A 34 7.32 2.09 -9.17
CA LEU A 34 8.14 1.67 -8.04
C LEU A 34 9.49 1.18 -8.58
N GLY A 35 10.58 1.75 -8.08
CA GLY A 35 11.94 1.31 -8.40
C GLY A 35 12.36 0.07 -7.63
N TYR A 36 13.47 -0.55 -8.05
CA TYR A 36 14.11 -1.60 -7.25
C TYR A 36 14.61 -1.02 -5.92
N ASN A 37 14.42 -1.80 -4.86
CA ASN A 37 14.85 -1.44 -3.49
C ASN A 37 14.28 -0.10 -2.99
N GLU A 38 13.10 0.26 -3.45
CA GLU A 38 12.36 1.45 -3.06
C GLU A 38 11.19 1.08 -2.14
N VAL A 39 10.90 1.93 -1.17
CA VAL A 39 9.72 1.83 -0.31
C VAL A 39 8.76 2.96 -0.66
N MET A 40 7.59 2.62 -1.20
CA MET A 40 6.55 3.58 -1.52
C MET A 40 5.36 3.43 -0.57
N GLY A 41 4.99 4.53 0.07
CA GLY A 41 3.79 4.62 0.90
C GLY A 41 2.54 4.92 0.05
N ILE A 42 1.46 4.20 0.28
CA ILE A 42 0.13 4.55 -0.24
C ILE A 42 -0.77 4.87 0.93
N VAL A 43 -1.18 6.14 1.05
CA VAL A 43 -1.94 6.65 2.19
C VAL A 43 -3.28 7.24 1.78
N GLY A 44 -4.21 7.31 2.73
CA GLY A 44 -5.53 7.89 2.54
C GLY A 44 -6.56 7.30 3.51
N GLU A 45 -7.75 7.89 3.57
CA GLU A 45 -8.85 7.40 4.41
C GLU A 45 -9.30 5.99 4.02
N SER A 46 -10.03 5.31 4.92
CA SER A 46 -10.68 4.03 4.61
C SER A 46 -11.62 4.20 3.41
N GLY A 47 -11.63 3.20 2.50
CA GLY A 47 -12.42 3.26 1.27
C GLY A 47 -11.82 4.09 0.14
N SER A 48 -10.60 4.63 0.26
CA SER A 48 -9.94 5.39 -0.82
C SER A 48 -9.44 4.54 -1.99
N GLY A 49 -9.49 3.20 -1.92
CA GLY A 49 -9.10 2.29 -3.00
C GLY A 49 -7.75 1.59 -2.82
N LYS A 50 -6.98 1.87 -1.76
CA LYS A 50 -5.61 1.36 -1.52
C LYS A 50 -5.48 -0.16 -1.60
N SER A 51 -6.28 -0.88 -0.81
CA SER A 51 -6.24 -2.36 -0.80
C SER A 51 -6.77 -2.96 -2.12
N VAL A 52 -7.71 -2.28 -2.78
CA VAL A 52 -8.25 -2.73 -4.09
C VAL A 52 -7.15 -2.69 -5.15
N GLU A 53 -6.36 -1.64 -5.17
CA GLU A 53 -5.20 -1.51 -6.04
C GLU A 53 -4.17 -2.62 -5.75
N ALA A 54 -3.82 -2.83 -4.49
CA ALA A 54 -2.89 -3.89 -4.06
C ALA A 54 -3.36 -5.29 -4.51
N TYR A 55 -4.64 -5.60 -4.30
CA TYR A 55 -5.22 -6.88 -4.76
C TYR A 55 -5.23 -7.02 -6.28
N SER A 56 -5.29 -5.91 -7.02
CA SER A 56 -5.21 -5.95 -8.47
C SER A 56 -3.81 -6.35 -8.96
N ILE A 57 -2.75 -5.89 -8.29
CA ILE A 57 -1.35 -6.25 -8.63
C ILE A 57 -1.12 -7.75 -8.48
N ILE A 58 -1.60 -8.35 -7.38
CA ILE A 58 -1.39 -9.78 -7.13
C ILE A 58 -2.52 -10.66 -7.69
N GLY A 59 -3.48 -10.08 -8.44
CA GLY A 59 -4.58 -10.82 -9.04
C GLY A 59 -5.50 -11.52 -8.04
N LEU A 60 -5.72 -10.92 -6.86
CA LEU A 60 -6.63 -11.43 -5.80
C LEU A 60 -7.89 -10.58 -5.65
N LEU A 61 -8.25 -9.83 -6.70
CA LEU A 61 -9.47 -9.04 -6.70
C LEU A 61 -10.71 -9.97 -6.67
N GLN A 62 -11.52 -9.81 -5.63
CA GLN A 62 -12.71 -10.66 -5.45
C GLN A 62 -13.88 -10.18 -6.29
N SER A 63 -14.66 -11.14 -6.84
CA SER A 63 -15.96 -10.84 -7.47
C SER A 63 -16.88 -10.09 -6.49
N PRO A 64 -17.62 -9.04 -6.95
CA PRO A 64 -17.85 -8.62 -8.34
C PRO A 64 -16.83 -7.58 -8.88
N GLY A 65 -15.64 -7.45 -8.27
CA GLY A 65 -14.58 -6.53 -8.69
C GLY A 65 -13.90 -7.00 -9.98
N LYS A 66 -13.58 -6.05 -10.87
CA LYS A 66 -12.85 -6.29 -12.11
C LYS A 66 -11.92 -5.12 -12.43
N VAL A 67 -10.75 -5.43 -12.98
CA VAL A 67 -9.94 -4.43 -13.68
C VAL A 67 -10.63 -4.11 -15.00
N VAL A 68 -10.97 -2.84 -15.21
CA VAL A 68 -11.71 -2.36 -16.37
C VAL A 68 -10.86 -1.49 -17.30
N GLY A 69 -9.61 -1.18 -16.93
CA GLY A 69 -8.69 -0.42 -17.78
C GLY A 69 -7.31 -0.26 -17.14
N GLY A 70 -6.36 0.19 -17.94
CA GLY A 70 -4.98 0.39 -17.55
C GLY A 70 -4.10 -0.84 -17.69
N THR A 71 -2.83 -0.73 -17.24
CA THR A 71 -1.85 -1.82 -17.23
C THR A 71 -1.13 -1.88 -15.89
N ILE A 72 -0.62 -3.06 -15.55
CA ILE A 72 0.23 -3.32 -14.39
C ILE A 72 1.46 -4.07 -14.91
N GLU A 73 2.57 -3.37 -15.12
CA GLU A 73 3.79 -3.96 -15.64
C GLU A 73 4.78 -4.27 -14.52
N PHE A 74 5.16 -5.53 -14.38
CA PHE A 74 6.18 -5.99 -13.46
C PHE A 74 7.38 -6.52 -14.24
N GLU A 75 8.55 -5.93 -14.06
CA GLU A 75 9.77 -6.22 -14.85
C GLU A 75 9.53 -6.14 -16.38
N GLY A 76 8.61 -5.26 -16.81
CA GLY A 76 8.25 -5.05 -18.22
C GLY A 76 7.21 -6.03 -18.77
N GLU A 77 6.67 -6.94 -17.96
CA GLU A 77 5.58 -7.84 -18.34
C GLU A 77 4.25 -7.37 -17.71
N ASN A 78 3.19 -7.28 -18.51
CA ASN A 78 1.87 -6.90 -18.00
C ASN A 78 1.22 -8.06 -17.25
N LEU A 79 1.01 -7.88 -15.95
CA LEU A 79 0.41 -8.89 -15.07
C LEU A 79 -1.05 -9.22 -15.42
N LEU A 80 -1.75 -8.29 -16.08
CA LEU A 80 -3.15 -8.52 -16.49
C LEU A 80 -3.28 -9.55 -17.61
N ASP A 81 -2.18 -9.85 -18.32
CA ASP A 81 -2.13 -10.85 -19.38
C ASP A 81 -1.74 -12.25 -18.83
N TYR A 82 -1.45 -12.36 -17.53
CA TYR A 82 -1.09 -13.64 -16.91
C TYR A 82 -2.33 -14.53 -16.77
N ASP A 83 -2.18 -15.80 -17.17
CA ASP A 83 -3.13 -16.84 -16.80
C ASP A 83 -2.97 -17.22 -15.30
N GLU A 84 -3.87 -18.05 -14.79
CA GLU A 84 -3.85 -18.45 -13.38
C GLU A 84 -2.58 -19.22 -12.99
N GLU A 85 -2.00 -20.01 -13.91
CA GLU A 85 -0.77 -20.75 -13.65
C GLU A 85 0.43 -19.80 -13.51
N LYS A 86 0.57 -18.85 -14.43
CA LYS A 86 1.64 -17.84 -14.38
C LYS A 86 1.48 -16.93 -13.17
N MET A 87 0.23 -16.56 -12.82
CA MET A 87 -0.07 -15.77 -11.63
C MET A 87 0.22 -16.54 -10.34
N ARG A 88 -0.03 -17.85 -10.30
CA ARG A 88 0.33 -18.71 -9.16
C ARG A 88 1.84 -18.76 -8.94
N GLN A 89 2.63 -18.83 -10.02
CA GLN A 89 4.10 -18.78 -9.95
C GLN A 89 4.61 -17.39 -9.56
N PHE A 90 3.88 -16.33 -9.87
CA PHE A 90 4.21 -14.96 -9.49
C PHE A 90 3.98 -14.70 -8.00
N ARG A 91 2.80 -15.11 -7.48
CA ARG A 91 2.42 -14.94 -6.07
C ARG A 91 3.34 -15.76 -5.16
N GLY A 92 3.83 -15.14 -4.08
CA GLY A 92 4.73 -15.75 -3.09
C GLY A 92 6.18 -15.89 -3.55
N ASN A 93 6.46 -15.92 -4.84
CA ASN A 93 7.80 -16.07 -5.39
C ASN A 93 8.41 -14.72 -5.86
N LYS A 94 7.76 -14.01 -6.79
CA LYS A 94 8.20 -12.69 -7.26
C LYS A 94 7.57 -11.56 -6.47
N ALA A 95 6.31 -11.68 -6.12
CA ALA A 95 5.58 -10.73 -5.29
C ALA A 95 4.86 -11.43 -4.15
N SER A 96 4.91 -10.86 -2.96
CA SER A 96 4.23 -11.36 -1.77
C SER A 96 3.42 -10.27 -1.10
N MET A 97 2.46 -10.65 -0.27
CA MET A 97 1.59 -9.71 0.43
C MET A 97 1.44 -10.05 1.91
N ILE A 98 1.53 -9.02 2.73
CA ILE A 98 1.12 -9.02 4.14
C ILE A 98 -0.27 -8.43 4.19
N PHE A 99 -1.25 -9.23 4.64
CA PHE A 99 -2.65 -8.79 4.73
C PHE A 99 -2.93 -8.10 6.06
N GLN A 100 -3.95 -7.27 6.09
CA GLN A 100 -4.35 -6.47 7.25
C GLN A 100 -4.64 -7.30 8.52
N ASN A 101 -5.18 -8.51 8.38
CA ASN A 101 -5.57 -9.33 9.53
C ASN A 101 -4.73 -10.62 9.62
N PRO A 102 -3.78 -10.72 10.57
CA PRO A 102 -2.94 -11.90 10.73
C PRO A 102 -3.72 -13.14 11.20
N MET A 103 -4.91 -12.96 11.78
CA MET A 103 -5.73 -14.06 12.28
C MET A 103 -6.35 -14.90 11.18
N THR A 104 -6.54 -14.32 9.99
CA THR A 104 -7.15 -14.99 8.84
C THR A 104 -6.12 -15.54 7.85
N CYS A 105 -4.85 -15.12 7.96
CA CYS A 105 -3.79 -15.52 7.03
C CYS A 105 -3.11 -16.82 7.42
N LEU A 106 -3.00 -17.11 8.72
CA LEU A 106 -2.42 -18.35 9.22
C LEU A 106 -3.51 -19.41 9.37
N ASN A 107 -3.30 -20.57 8.74
CA ASN A 107 -4.23 -21.69 8.86
C ASN A 107 -4.11 -22.31 10.27
N PRO A 108 -5.18 -22.30 11.10
CA PRO A 108 -5.10 -22.72 12.49
C PRO A 108 -4.87 -24.24 12.70
N VAL A 109 -5.09 -25.07 11.67
CA VAL A 109 -4.94 -26.53 11.77
C VAL A 109 -3.58 -27.05 11.33
N TYR A 110 -2.69 -26.17 10.87
CA TYR A 110 -1.30 -26.50 10.53
C TYR A 110 -0.33 -25.78 11.45
N THR A 111 0.81 -26.40 11.75
CA THR A 111 1.88 -25.73 12.50
C THR A 111 2.48 -24.59 11.69
N ILE A 112 3.12 -23.63 12.37
CA ILE A 112 3.81 -22.52 11.72
C ILE A 112 4.88 -23.04 10.75
N GLY A 113 5.64 -24.06 11.17
CA GLY A 113 6.67 -24.68 10.33
C GLY A 113 6.13 -25.31 9.06
N ASN A 114 5.00 -26.02 9.16
CA ASN A 114 4.39 -26.63 7.98
C ASN A 114 4.02 -25.57 6.93
N GLN A 115 3.45 -24.45 7.36
CA GLN A 115 3.04 -23.38 6.46
C GLN A 115 4.24 -22.67 5.82
N LEU A 116 5.32 -22.41 6.57
CA LEU A 116 6.55 -21.84 6.05
C LEU A 116 7.28 -22.78 5.07
N VAL A 117 7.35 -24.07 5.41
CA VAL A 117 7.98 -25.08 4.56
C VAL A 117 7.19 -25.27 3.27
N GLU A 118 5.86 -25.30 3.35
CA GLU A 118 4.99 -25.39 2.18
C GLU A 118 5.23 -24.22 1.21
N ALA A 119 5.34 -23.00 1.70
CA ALA A 119 5.63 -21.83 0.88
C ALA A 119 6.93 -21.97 0.06
N LEU A 120 7.98 -22.58 0.64
CA LEU A 120 9.23 -22.86 -0.08
C LEU A 120 9.11 -23.99 -1.09
N LEU A 121 8.39 -25.07 -0.74
CA LEU A 121 8.30 -26.25 -1.59
C LEU A 121 7.36 -26.08 -2.77
N CYS A 122 6.30 -25.29 -2.62
CA CYS A 122 5.34 -25.06 -3.72
C CYS A 122 5.91 -24.23 -4.87
N HIS A 123 7.00 -23.48 -4.65
CA HIS A 123 7.65 -22.67 -5.67
C HIS A 123 8.90 -23.30 -6.30
N ASP A 124 9.10 -24.60 -6.11
CA ASP A 124 10.17 -25.41 -6.70
C ASP A 124 11.57 -24.74 -6.65
N LYS A 125 11.92 -24.18 -5.49
CA LYS A 125 13.23 -23.54 -5.28
C LYS A 125 14.37 -24.56 -5.03
N GLY A 126 14.14 -25.83 -5.33
CA GLY A 126 15.13 -26.91 -5.19
C GLY A 126 15.43 -27.30 -3.74
N TYR A 127 14.60 -26.89 -2.78
CA TYR A 127 14.75 -27.26 -1.38
C TYR A 127 14.29 -28.69 -1.12
N THR A 128 15.09 -29.47 -0.38
CA THR A 128 14.57 -30.64 0.34
C THR A 128 13.71 -30.20 1.53
N LYS A 129 12.85 -31.07 2.04
CA LYS A 129 12.05 -30.77 3.24
C LYS A 129 12.91 -30.36 4.45
N GLU A 130 14.07 -30.98 4.62
CA GLU A 130 14.99 -30.66 5.70
C GLU A 130 15.62 -29.26 5.53
N GLN A 131 16.05 -28.95 4.32
CA GLN A 131 16.57 -27.60 4.00
C GLN A 131 15.50 -26.53 4.16
N ALA A 132 14.28 -26.77 3.68
CA ALA A 132 13.16 -25.85 3.84
C ALA A 132 12.81 -25.63 5.32
N ARG A 133 12.83 -26.68 6.16
CA ARG A 133 12.63 -26.54 7.61
C ARG A 133 13.75 -25.69 8.26
N LYS A 134 15.00 -25.92 7.88
CA LYS A 134 16.12 -25.13 8.38
C LYS A 134 15.95 -23.66 8.00
N ARG A 135 15.62 -23.35 6.74
CA ARG A 135 15.36 -21.98 6.27
C ARG A 135 14.18 -21.34 7.00
N ALA A 136 13.13 -22.13 7.29
CA ALA A 136 11.98 -21.64 8.08
C ALA A 136 12.38 -21.25 9.51
N ILE A 137 13.23 -22.03 10.18
CA ILE A 137 13.77 -21.70 11.50
C ILE A 137 14.59 -20.41 11.43
N GLU A 138 15.54 -20.31 10.49
CA GLU A 138 16.35 -19.10 10.27
C GLU A 138 15.47 -17.85 10.05
N MET A 139 14.40 -17.98 9.26
CA MET A 139 13.47 -16.87 9.02
C MET A 139 12.67 -16.50 10.28
N LEU A 140 12.22 -17.46 11.08
CA LEU A 140 11.56 -17.19 12.36
C LEU A 140 12.49 -16.49 13.37
N GLU A 141 13.77 -16.87 13.41
CA GLU A 141 14.78 -16.17 14.22
C GLU A 141 15.01 -14.75 13.72
N LEU A 142 15.11 -14.57 12.40
CA LEU A 142 15.29 -13.27 11.74
C LEU A 142 14.15 -12.29 12.05
N VAL A 143 12.90 -12.76 12.10
CA VAL A 143 11.76 -11.94 12.52
C VAL A 143 11.64 -11.80 14.04
N GLY A 144 12.61 -12.27 14.81
CA GLY A 144 12.69 -12.11 16.27
C GLY A 144 11.77 -13.04 17.07
N ILE A 145 11.48 -14.23 16.57
CA ILE A 145 10.80 -15.29 17.33
C ILE A 145 11.85 -16.10 18.09
N ASN A 146 11.94 -15.89 19.39
CA ASN A 146 12.87 -16.60 20.27
C ASN A 146 12.55 -18.09 20.31
N ASN A 147 13.59 -18.96 20.40
CA ASN A 147 13.47 -20.43 20.42
C ASN A 147 12.72 -20.99 19.21
N ALA A 148 13.03 -20.48 18.01
CA ALA A 148 12.37 -20.83 16.75
C ALA A 148 12.36 -22.34 16.49
N GLU A 149 13.43 -23.07 16.84
CA GLU A 149 13.51 -24.54 16.71
C GLU A 149 12.39 -25.31 17.43
N LYS A 150 11.95 -24.80 18.60
CA LYS A 150 10.84 -25.40 19.36
C LYS A 150 9.49 -24.86 18.91
N ARG A 151 9.45 -23.56 18.56
CA ARG A 151 8.19 -22.88 18.21
C ARG A 151 7.70 -23.19 16.81
N ILE A 152 8.57 -23.64 15.92
CA ILE A 152 8.22 -24.01 14.55
C ILE A 152 7.13 -25.12 14.50
N ASP A 153 7.08 -25.99 15.51
CA ASP A 153 6.09 -27.08 15.61
C ASP A 153 4.80 -26.67 16.34
N GLN A 154 4.71 -25.39 16.81
CA GLN A 154 3.53 -24.85 17.44
C GLN A 154 2.49 -24.43 16.40
N TYR A 155 1.23 -24.36 16.83
CA TYR A 155 0.10 -23.88 16.04
C TYR A 155 -0.09 -22.36 16.20
N PRO A 156 -0.77 -21.70 15.26
CA PRO A 156 -1.02 -20.25 15.35
C PRO A 156 -1.70 -19.80 16.65
N HIS A 157 -2.58 -20.60 17.21
CA HIS A 157 -3.29 -20.28 18.46
C HIS A 157 -2.38 -20.27 19.70
N GLU A 158 -1.21 -20.91 19.65
CA GLU A 158 -0.20 -20.91 20.71
C GLU A 158 0.72 -19.67 20.66
N PHE A 159 0.62 -18.86 19.58
CA PHE A 159 1.37 -17.62 19.38
C PHE A 159 0.59 -16.43 19.91
N SER A 160 1.29 -15.46 20.51
CA SER A 160 0.71 -14.13 20.80
C SER A 160 0.38 -13.37 19.51
N GLY A 161 -0.41 -12.30 19.59
CA GLY A 161 -0.73 -11.47 18.44
C GLY A 161 0.50 -10.96 17.67
N GLY A 162 1.47 -10.40 18.39
CA GLY A 162 2.74 -9.95 17.81
C GLY A 162 3.59 -11.09 17.22
N MET A 163 3.57 -12.29 17.82
CA MET A 163 4.26 -13.45 17.24
C MET A 163 3.58 -13.94 15.96
N ARG A 164 2.24 -13.93 15.88
CA ARG A 164 1.52 -14.26 14.63
C ARG A 164 1.85 -13.27 13.53
N GLN A 165 1.92 -11.97 13.85
CA GLN A 165 2.32 -10.94 12.89
C GLN A 165 3.73 -11.19 12.37
N ARG A 166 4.69 -11.48 13.25
CA ARG A 166 6.07 -11.83 12.87
C ARG A 166 6.13 -13.09 12.01
N ALA A 167 5.34 -14.12 12.34
CA ALA A 167 5.26 -15.35 11.53
C ALA A 167 4.65 -15.08 10.14
N MET A 168 3.66 -14.20 10.04
CA MET A 168 3.08 -13.79 8.76
C MET A 168 4.11 -13.02 7.91
N ILE A 169 4.90 -12.12 8.51
CA ILE A 169 6.00 -11.43 7.83
C ILE A 169 7.05 -12.45 7.37
N ALA A 170 7.41 -13.42 8.22
CA ALA A 170 8.32 -14.50 7.86
C ALA A 170 7.81 -15.27 6.64
N MET A 171 6.51 -15.61 6.61
CA MET A 171 5.88 -16.31 5.49
C MET A 171 5.90 -15.47 4.21
N ALA A 172 5.65 -14.17 4.30
CA ALA A 172 5.66 -13.29 3.15
C ALA A 172 7.07 -13.13 2.53
N LEU A 173 8.12 -13.23 3.35
CA LEU A 173 9.51 -12.98 2.92
C LEU A 173 10.35 -14.24 2.71
N ILE A 174 9.86 -15.42 3.11
CA ILE A 174 10.65 -16.65 3.09
C ILE A 174 11.15 -17.06 1.69
N CYS A 175 10.38 -16.68 0.67
CA CYS A 175 10.73 -16.90 -0.74
C CYS A 175 11.57 -15.77 -1.36
N GLU A 176 12.00 -14.76 -0.58
CA GLU A 176 12.80 -13.63 -1.04
C GLU A 176 12.17 -12.91 -2.26
N PRO A 177 10.93 -12.41 -2.11
CA PRO A 177 10.23 -11.75 -3.20
C PRO A 177 10.89 -10.42 -3.57
N LYS A 178 10.81 -10.03 -4.86
CA LYS A 178 11.27 -8.72 -5.32
C LYS A 178 10.33 -7.59 -4.91
N LEU A 179 9.03 -7.90 -4.77
CA LEU A 179 7.98 -6.97 -4.34
C LEU A 179 7.27 -7.51 -3.10
N LEU A 180 7.20 -6.70 -2.06
CA LEU A 180 6.36 -6.94 -0.90
C LEU A 180 5.26 -5.87 -0.84
N ILE A 181 4.01 -6.29 -0.82
CA ILE A 181 2.87 -5.41 -0.57
C ILE A 181 2.45 -5.60 0.88
N ALA A 182 2.54 -4.55 1.68
CA ALA A 182 2.20 -4.59 3.09
C ALA A 182 0.92 -3.75 3.32
N ASP A 183 -0.23 -4.43 3.41
CA ASP A 183 -1.52 -3.78 3.62
C ASP A 183 -1.84 -3.69 5.12
N GLU A 184 -1.65 -2.50 5.69
CA GLU A 184 -1.82 -2.17 7.10
C GLU A 184 -1.10 -3.15 8.05
N PRO A 185 0.19 -3.45 7.84
CA PRO A 185 0.89 -4.56 8.51
C PRO A 185 1.05 -4.38 10.02
N THR A 186 0.78 -3.20 10.56
CA THR A 186 0.93 -2.88 11.98
C THR A 186 -0.38 -2.49 12.67
N THR A 187 -1.51 -2.55 11.97
CA THR A 187 -2.83 -2.29 12.55
C THR A 187 -3.14 -3.31 13.65
N ALA A 188 -3.64 -2.87 14.79
CA ALA A 188 -3.91 -3.67 15.98
C ALA A 188 -2.67 -4.16 16.78
N LEU A 189 -1.49 -3.59 16.54
CA LEU A 189 -0.31 -3.80 17.38
C LEU A 189 -0.12 -2.61 18.35
N ASP A 190 0.46 -2.90 19.50
CA ASP A 190 0.93 -1.82 20.38
C ASP A 190 2.14 -1.08 19.74
N VAL A 191 2.35 0.16 20.18
CA VAL A 191 3.35 1.07 19.59
C VAL A 191 4.76 0.47 19.61
N THR A 192 5.10 -0.28 20.67
CA THR A 192 6.44 -0.88 20.84
C THR A 192 6.65 -2.00 19.83
N ILE A 193 5.66 -2.88 19.66
CA ILE A 193 5.72 -3.97 18.67
C ILE A 193 5.70 -3.40 17.25
N GLN A 194 4.89 -2.35 17.00
CA GLN A 194 4.87 -1.66 15.71
C GLN A 194 6.26 -1.16 15.33
N ALA A 195 6.96 -0.43 16.20
CA ALA A 195 8.31 0.07 15.93
C ALA A 195 9.28 -1.07 15.61
N GLN A 196 9.26 -2.17 16.37
CA GLN A 196 10.10 -3.34 16.11
C GLN A 196 9.81 -4.00 14.76
N ILE A 197 8.54 -4.05 14.34
CA ILE A 197 8.16 -4.58 13.03
C ILE A 197 8.65 -3.69 11.89
N LEU A 198 8.58 -2.36 12.05
CA LEU A 198 9.05 -1.42 11.04
C LEU A 198 10.56 -1.49 10.87
N GLU A 199 11.32 -1.53 11.97
CA GLU A 199 12.78 -1.73 11.94
C GLU A 199 13.15 -3.06 11.25
N LEU A 200 12.41 -4.12 11.58
CA LEU A 200 12.59 -5.43 10.95
C LEU A 200 12.34 -5.35 9.44
N MET A 201 11.24 -4.74 9.00
CA MET A 201 10.90 -4.59 7.57
C MET A 201 11.99 -3.79 6.82
N LYS A 202 12.50 -2.70 7.42
CA LYS A 202 13.63 -1.93 6.85
C LYS A 202 14.89 -2.76 6.73
N ALA A 203 15.23 -3.54 7.75
CA ALA A 203 16.43 -4.39 7.75
C ALA A 203 16.33 -5.47 6.67
N LEU A 204 15.15 -6.11 6.55
CA LEU A 204 14.90 -7.13 5.55
C LEU A 204 14.85 -6.57 4.12
N GLN A 205 14.23 -5.41 3.92
CA GLN A 205 14.19 -4.70 2.65
C GLN A 205 15.60 -4.47 2.10
N LYS A 206 16.50 -3.96 2.94
CA LYS A 206 17.91 -3.72 2.55
C LYS A 206 18.69 -5.00 2.32
N LYS A 207 18.47 -6.02 3.17
CA LYS A 207 19.21 -7.28 3.11
C LYS A 207 18.84 -8.10 1.88
N GLU A 208 17.56 -8.20 1.57
CA GLU A 208 17.02 -9.05 0.51
C GLU A 208 16.77 -8.25 -0.80
N ASN A 209 17.08 -6.95 -0.83
CA ASN A 209 16.82 -6.03 -1.96
C ASN A 209 15.34 -6.05 -2.42
N THR A 210 14.42 -6.17 -1.49
CA THR A 210 12.98 -6.21 -1.74
C THR A 210 12.43 -4.79 -1.87
N SER A 211 11.64 -4.49 -2.89
CA SER A 211 10.88 -3.24 -2.98
C SER A 211 9.57 -3.40 -2.24
N ILE A 212 9.08 -2.33 -1.59
CA ILE A 212 7.89 -2.40 -0.73
C ILE A 212 6.84 -1.38 -1.17
N ILE A 213 5.59 -1.82 -1.33
CA ILE A 213 4.41 -0.97 -1.29
C ILE A 213 3.84 -1.05 0.13
N PHE A 214 3.87 0.06 0.85
CA PHE A 214 3.42 0.14 2.23
C PHE A 214 2.11 0.90 2.33
N ILE A 215 1.01 0.18 2.54
CA ILE A 215 -0.34 0.76 2.65
C ILE A 215 -0.67 0.98 4.11
N THR A 216 -1.03 2.21 4.46
CA THR A 216 -1.44 2.56 5.83
C THR A 216 -2.24 3.86 5.86
N HIS A 217 -2.98 4.08 6.92
CA HIS A 217 -3.56 5.38 7.27
C HIS A 217 -2.71 6.15 8.30
N ASN A 218 -1.63 5.54 8.82
CA ASN A 218 -0.75 6.16 9.81
C ASN A 218 0.43 6.86 9.14
N LEU A 219 0.34 8.18 9.01
CA LEU A 219 1.37 9.00 8.38
C LEU A 219 2.71 9.00 9.14
N GLY A 220 2.71 8.83 10.47
CA GLY A 220 3.94 8.73 11.24
C GLY A 220 4.79 7.54 10.82
N VAL A 221 4.16 6.41 10.53
CA VAL A 221 4.84 5.21 10.00
C VAL A 221 5.42 5.46 8.61
N VAL A 222 4.66 6.15 7.77
CA VAL A 222 5.11 6.49 6.39
C VAL A 222 6.34 7.38 6.41
N ALA A 223 6.36 8.42 7.26
CA ALA A 223 7.51 9.30 7.43
C ALA A 223 8.78 8.54 7.85
N GLU A 224 8.60 7.43 8.58
CA GLU A 224 9.71 6.63 9.07
C GLU A 224 10.28 5.67 8.04
N ILE A 225 9.44 5.00 7.24
CA ILE A 225 9.86 3.87 6.41
C ILE A 225 9.94 4.18 4.90
N CYS A 226 9.14 5.13 4.38
CA CYS A 226 8.97 5.32 2.95
C CYS A 226 9.96 6.31 2.34
N ASP A 227 10.35 6.06 1.09
CA ASP A 227 11.13 6.99 0.26
C ASP A 227 10.20 8.00 -0.45
N ARG A 228 9.05 7.51 -0.96
CA ARG A 228 8.03 8.27 -1.68
C ARG A 228 6.64 7.92 -1.16
N VAL A 229 5.70 8.84 -1.38
CA VAL A 229 4.31 8.68 -0.93
C VAL A 229 3.34 9.01 -2.05
N SER A 230 2.31 8.19 -2.20
CA SER A 230 1.13 8.45 -3.01
C SER A 230 -0.09 8.62 -2.10
N VAL A 231 -0.71 9.79 -2.15
CA VAL A 231 -1.92 10.10 -1.37
C VAL A 231 -3.14 9.80 -2.21
N MET A 232 -3.96 8.85 -1.75
CA MET A 232 -5.17 8.42 -2.45
C MET A 232 -6.44 8.95 -1.78
N TYR A 233 -7.33 9.49 -2.60
CA TYR A 233 -8.68 9.88 -2.19
C TYR A 233 -9.70 9.41 -3.23
N ALA A 234 -10.72 8.67 -2.78
CA ALA A 234 -11.85 8.25 -3.61
C ALA A 234 -11.43 7.65 -4.97
N GLY A 235 -10.50 6.70 -4.95
CA GLY A 235 -10.02 5.97 -6.12
C GLY A 235 -9.02 6.72 -7.02
N HIS A 236 -8.55 7.90 -6.61
CA HIS A 236 -7.57 8.69 -7.36
C HIS A 236 -6.34 9.01 -6.52
N ILE A 237 -5.17 9.09 -7.16
CA ILE A 237 -4.01 9.76 -6.57
C ILE A 237 -4.25 11.26 -6.67
N VAL A 238 -4.20 11.96 -5.53
CA VAL A 238 -4.41 13.42 -5.47
C VAL A 238 -3.09 14.16 -5.30
N GLU A 239 -2.09 13.52 -4.71
CA GLU A 239 -0.73 14.03 -4.56
C GLU A 239 0.26 12.89 -4.48
N GLN A 240 1.44 13.04 -5.06
CA GLN A 240 2.51 12.06 -5.00
C GLN A 240 3.85 12.78 -5.01
N GLY A 241 4.81 12.32 -4.20
CA GLY A 241 6.14 12.92 -4.14
C GLY A 241 7.10 12.22 -3.20
N PRO A 242 8.34 12.71 -3.09
CA PRO A 242 9.26 12.33 -2.03
C PRO A 242 8.60 12.53 -0.66
N VAL A 243 8.93 11.66 0.30
CA VAL A 243 8.32 11.70 1.63
C VAL A 243 8.46 13.08 2.28
N ASN A 244 9.63 13.71 2.15
CA ASN A 244 9.88 15.03 2.73
C ASN A 244 8.96 16.10 2.14
N ASP A 245 8.74 16.11 0.83
CA ASP A 245 7.90 17.10 0.16
C ASP A 245 6.44 16.96 0.61
N ILE A 246 5.95 15.73 0.69
CA ILE A 246 4.58 15.44 1.17
C ILE A 246 4.39 15.88 2.63
N PHE A 247 5.40 15.72 3.49
CA PHE A 247 5.28 16.05 4.92
C PHE A 247 5.54 17.52 5.25
N TYR A 248 6.49 18.16 4.57
CA TYR A 248 6.91 19.53 4.89
C TYR A 248 6.37 20.60 3.92
N ASP A 249 5.99 20.20 2.71
CA ASP A 249 5.40 21.10 1.71
C ASP A 249 4.20 20.47 0.99
N PRO A 250 3.15 19.98 1.72
CA PRO A 250 1.98 19.38 1.12
C PRO A 250 1.21 20.39 0.26
N GLN A 251 0.88 20.01 -0.96
CA GLN A 251 0.28 20.91 -1.94
C GLN A 251 -1.22 20.71 -2.10
N HIS A 252 -1.72 19.47 -1.94
CA HIS A 252 -3.15 19.22 -2.03
C HIS A 252 -3.87 19.48 -0.69
N PRO A 253 -5.02 20.18 -0.66
CA PRO A 253 -5.76 20.44 0.58
C PRO A 253 -6.14 19.20 1.39
N TYR A 254 -6.37 18.07 0.73
CA TYR A 254 -6.61 16.80 1.42
C TYR A 254 -5.37 16.29 2.17
N THR A 255 -4.19 16.36 1.56
CA THR A 255 -2.91 15.99 2.19
C THR A 255 -2.65 16.85 3.42
N ARG A 256 -2.87 18.17 3.31
CA ARG A 256 -2.79 19.10 4.45
C ARG A 256 -3.75 18.70 5.58
N GLY A 257 -4.97 18.34 5.21
CA GLY A 257 -5.98 17.87 6.18
C GLY A 257 -5.59 16.56 6.87
N LEU A 258 -5.03 15.60 6.13
CA LEU A 258 -4.54 14.34 6.70
C LEU A 258 -3.40 14.60 7.71
N LEU A 259 -2.43 15.43 7.35
CA LEU A 259 -1.31 15.80 8.22
C LEU A 259 -1.79 16.55 9.48
N ALA A 260 -2.72 17.49 9.34
CA ALA A 260 -3.30 18.24 10.46
C ALA A 260 -4.16 17.35 11.41
N SER A 261 -4.64 16.21 10.94
CA SER A 261 -5.40 15.25 11.75
C SER A 261 -4.51 14.21 12.45
N THR A 262 -3.20 14.22 12.20
CA THR A 262 -2.24 13.27 12.76
C THR A 262 -1.43 13.92 13.88
N PRO A 263 -1.30 13.30 15.07
CA PRO A 263 -0.48 13.83 16.16
C PRO A 263 0.99 13.94 15.73
N ARG A 264 1.59 15.11 15.96
CA ARG A 264 3.03 15.31 15.80
C ARG A 264 3.71 15.04 17.14
N LEU A 265 4.78 14.23 17.12
CA LEU A 265 5.54 13.87 18.33
C LEU A 265 6.55 14.95 18.75
N ASP A 266 6.88 15.86 17.83
CA ASP A 266 7.92 16.90 17.96
C ASP A 266 7.39 18.29 18.39
N GLU A 267 6.07 18.48 18.47
CA GLU A 267 5.48 19.72 18.95
C GLU A 267 5.11 19.62 20.45
N GLU A 268 5.80 20.40 21.29
CA GLU A 268 5.51 20.55 22.74
C GLU A 268 4.20 21.32 23.02
N GLY A 269 3.27 21.35 22.09
CA GLY A 269 1.98 22.01 22.22
C GLY A 269 0.82 21.03 22.12
N LYS A 270 -0.17 21.15 23.00
CA LYS A 270 -1.48 20.48 22.87
C LYS A 270 -2.30 21.16 21.75
N GLU A 271 -1.79 21.15 20.53
CA GLU A 271 -2.62 21.57 19.40
C GLU A 271 -3.78 20.58 19.25
N ARG A 272 -4.97 21.14 19.17
CA ARG A 272 -6.18 20.33 18.95
C ARG A 272 -6.14 19.78 17.53
N LEU A 273 -6.13 18.45 17.38
CA LEU A 273 -6.22 17.80 16.10
C LEU A 273 -7.45 18.30 15.34
N VAL A 274 -7.25 18.70 14.09
CA VAL A 274 -8.33 19.21 13.23
C VAL A 274 -8.74 18.11 12.28
N PRO A 275 -9.88 17.44 12.51
CA PRO A 275 -10.35 16.40 11.61
C PRO A 275 -10.75 17.01 10.25
N ILE A 276 -10.62 16.20 9.18
CA ILE A 276 -11.18 16.58 7.88
C ILE A 276 -12.70 16.54 7.99
N GLU A 277 -13.34 17.69 7.79
CA GLU A 277 -14.79 17.83 7.90
C GLU A 277 -15.55 17.06 6.81
N GLY A 278 -16.77 16.64 7.09
CA GLY A 278 -17.65 15.93 6.17
C GLY A 278 -17.33 14.43 6.07
N THR A 279 -18.12 13.74 5.27
CA THR A 279 -17.97 12.30 5.00
C THR A 279 -17.28 12.08 3.65
N PRO A 280 -16.50 10.98 3.48
CA PRO A 280 -16.01 10.57 2.16
C PRO A 280 -17.15 10.47 1.15
N ILE A 281 -16.85 10.75 -0.12
CA ILE A 281 -17.86 10.71 -1.19
C ILE A 281 -18.33 9.28 -1.44
N ASP A 282 -19.58 9.18 -1.92
CA ASP A 282 -20.12 7.92 -2.43
C ASP A 282 -19.51 7.60 -3.81
N LEU A 283 -18.79 6.49 -3.90
CA LEU A 283 -18.17 6.04 -5.16
C LEU A 283 -19.17 5.48 -6.18
N LEU A 284 -20.43 5.27 -5.78
CA LEU A 284 -21.49 4.91 -6.70
C LEU A 284 -21.92 6.13 -7.53
N ASN A 285 -21.93 7.32 -6.92
CA ASN A 285 -22.32 8.59 -7.55
C ASN A 285 -21.26 9.67 -7.29
N PRO A 286 -20.03 9.51 -7.83
CA PRO A 286 -18.96 10.48 -7.60
C PRO A 286 -19.29 11.83 -8.26
N PRO A 287 -18.80 12.98 -7.72
CA PRO A 287 -18.97 14.27 -8.32
C PRO A 287 -18.31 14.33 -9.71
N GLN A 288 -18.82 15.19 -10.60
CA GLN A 288 -18.25 15.39 -11.94
C GLN A 288 -16.86 16.01 -11.88
N GLY A 289 -16.66 16.94 -10.95
CA GLY A 289 -15.40 17.65 -10.76
C GLY A 289 -14.42 16.96 -9.82
N CYS A 290 -13.70 17.76 -9.04
CA CYS A 290 -12.76 17.28 -8.02
C CYS A 290 -13.47 16.43 -6.97
N ASN A 291 -13.01 15.21 -6.75
CA ASN A 291 -13.61 14.29 -5.77
C ASN A 291 -13.56 14.85 -4.33
N PHE A 292 -12.51 15.62 -4.01
CA PHE A 292 -12.38 16.27 -2.70
C PHE A 292 -13.14 17.61 -2.61
N GLY A 293 -13.62 18.16 -3.72
CA GLY A 293 -14.33 19.46 -3.79
C GLY A 293 -15.40 19.66 -2.70
N PRO A 294 -16.31 18.70 -2.47
CA PRO A 294 -17.36 18.83 -1.44
C PRO A 294 -16.86 18.99 0.01
N ARG A 295 -15.61 18.58 0.30
CA ARG A 295 -14.98 18.66 1.63
C ARG A 295 -13.86 19.69 1.68
N CYS A 296 -13.51 20.30 0.54
CA CYS A 296 -12.38 21.20 0.41
C CYS A 296 -12.75 22.61 0.90
N ARG A 297 -12.01 23.14 1.86
CA ARG A 297 -12.18 24.52 2.35
C ARG A 297 -11.80 25.57 1.30
N ASP A 298 -10.89 25.19 0.37
CA ASP A 298 -10.41 26.04 -0.73
C ASP A 298 -11.15 25.74 -2.04
N CYS A 299 -12.38 25.19 -1.98
CA CYS A 299 -13.14 24.80 -3.15
C CYS A 299 -13.52 26.00 -4.01
N MET A 300 -13.16 25.95 -5.30
CA MET A 300 -13.55 26.92 -6.33
C MET A 300 -14.70 26.37 -7.18
N LYS A 301 -15.40 27.22 -7.95
CA LYS A 301 -16.51 26.80 -8.82
C LYS A 301 -16.08 25.74 -9.84
N ILE A 302 -14.87 25.87 -10.40
CA ILE A 302 -14.32 24.90 -11.34
C ILE A 302 -14.14 23.53 -10.70
N CYS A 303 -13.78 23.45 -9.41
CA CYS A 303 -13.65 22.19 -8.68
C CYS A 303 -14.95 21.35 -8.65
N LEU A 304 -16.11 21.99 -8.80
CA LEU A 304 -17.41 21.31 -8.82
C LEU A 304 -17.79 20.80 -10.21
N ARG A 305 -17.13 21.29 -11.26
CA ARG A 305 -17.45 21.00 -12.67
C ARG A 305 -16.44 20.08 -13.33
N GLU A 306 -15.14 20.29 -13.06
CA GLU A 306 -14.06 19.64 -13.77
C GLU A 306 -13.02 19.04 -12.82
N LYS A 307 -12.44 17.90 -13.24
CA LYS A 307 -11.34 17.28 -12.52
C LYS A 307 -10.06 18.07 -12.75
N PRO A 308 -9.28 18.34 -11.68
CA PRO A 308 -8.02 19.03 -11.84
C PRO A 308 -6.99 18.17 -12.58
N PRO A 309 -6.17 18.74 -13.47
CA PRO A 309 -5.01 18.07 -14.00
C PRO A 309 -3.92 17.97 -12.94
N PHE A 310 -2.90 17.13 -13.18
CA PHE A 310 -1.69 17.11 -12.36
C PHE A 310 -0.81 18.32 -12.68
N ALA A 311 -0.35 18.99 -11.63
CA ALA A 311 0.72 19.98 -11.71
C ALA A 311 2.04 19.32 -11.28
N GLU A 312 3.11 19.53 -12.04
CA GLU A 312 4.47 19.18 -11.63
C GLU A 312 5.04 20.31 -10.76
N LEU A 313 5.44 20.00 -9.53
CA LEU A 313 5.83 20.97 -8.50
C LEU A 313 7.32 20.88 -8.15
N GLY A 314 7.96 19.78 -8.53
CA GLY A 314 9.36 19.47 -8.28
C GLY A 314 9.74 18.11 -8.83
N GLU A 315 10.94 17.65 -8.56
CA GLU A 315 11.43 16.35 -9.02
C GLU A 315 10.61 15.22 -8.40
N GLY A 316 9.66 14.66 -9.18
CA GLY A 316 8.77 13.60 -8.76
C GLY A 316 7.64 14.01 -7.80
N HIS A 317 7.45 15.33 -7.55
CA HIS A 317 6.33 15.87 -6.78
C HIS A 317 5.23 16.37 -7.71
N ILE A 318 4.06 15.73 -7.66
CA ILE A 318 2.88 16.07 -8.46
C ILE A 318 1.64 16.21 -7.58
N SER A 319 0.74 17.13 -7.96
CA SER A 319 -0.52 17.35 -7.24
C SER A 319 -1.67 17.62 -8.20
N ALA A 320 -2.81 16.95 -8.01
CA ALA A 320 -4.02 17.14 -8.80
C ALA A 320 -4.93 18.18 -8.11
N CYS A 321 -4.63 19.46 -8.24
CA CYS A 321 -5.39 20.54 -7.61
C CYS A 321 -5.49 21.80 -8.47
N TRP A 322 -6.68 22.35 -8.61
CA TRP A 322 -6.93 23.61 -9.33
C TRP A 322 -6.25 24.85 -8.69
N LEU A 323 -5.83 24.76 -7.43
CA LEU A 323 -5.07 25.85 -6.79
C LEU A 323 -3.75 26.16 -7.51
N HIS A 324 -3.17 25.19 -8.22
CA HIS A 324 -1.95 25.38 -9.02
C HIS A 324 -2.23 26.09 -10.36
N PHE A 325 -3.50 26.18 -10.78
CA PHE A 325 -3.94 26.73 -12.07
C PHE A 325 -4.89 27.92 -11.88
N LYS A 326 -4.68 28.78 -10.86
CA LYS A 326 -5.57 29.87 -10.50
C LYS A 326 -5.87 30.84 -11.64
N GLU A 327 -4.92 31.11 -12.54
CA GLU A 327 -5.13 31.97 -13.70
C GLU A 327 -6.12 31.40 -14.71
N GLN A 328 -6.12 30.08 -14.88
CA GLN A 328 -7.08 29.35 -15.74
C GLN A 328 -8.45 29.28 -15.06
N ALA A 329 -8.49 28.94 -13.78
CA ALA A 329 -9.70 28.90 -12.97
C ALA A 329 -10.43 30.26 -12.91
N GLY A 330 -9.68 31.37 -12.82
CA GLY A 330 -10.25 32.72 -12.77
C GLY A 330 -10.84 33.25 -14.10
N LYS A 331 -10.50 32.64 -15.25
CA LYS A 331 -11.12 32.95 -16.55
C LYS A 331 -12.50 32.32 -16.69
N GLU A 332 -12.69 31.12 -16.13
CA GLU A 332 -13.98 30.38 -16.18
C GLU A 332 -14.99 30.85 -15.13
N ASP A 333 -14.53 31.46 -14.01
CA ASP A 333 -15.42 32.08 -13.03
C ASP A 333 -16.11 33.37 -13.56
N ARG A 334 -15.64 33.92 -14.68
CA ARG A 334 -16.19 35.15 -15.31
C ARG A 334 -17.08 34.89 -16.53
N SER A 335 -17.21 33.61 -16.92
CA SER A 335 -18.13 33.19 -17.99
C SER A 335 -19.34 32.44 -17.39
#